data_b193415d9ab0eaa327f5408b98c69286
#
_entry.id   b193415d9ab0eaa327f5408b98c69286
#
_cell.length_a   1.000
_cell.length_b   1.000
_cell.length_c   1.000
_cell.angle_alpha   90.00
_cell.angle_beta   90.00
_cell.angle_gamma   90.00
#
_symmetry.space_group_name_H-M   'P 1'
#
loop_
_entity.id
_entity.type
_entity.pdbx_description
1 polymer ?
#
loop_
_entity_poly.entity_id
_entity_poly.type
_entity_poly.pdbx_seq_one_letter_code
_entity_poly.pdbx_strand_id
1 'polypeptide(L)' 'MKIKVNDEVVEIFQGAQVKDLIRSYSNKEYKKVKKGEKIIQDQHGNMVMPNGELIGDEEFFIVDKDN' A
#
# COMPACT_ATOMS: atom_id res chain seq x y z
N MET A 1 7.97 10.08 6.45
CA MET A 1 6.93 10.71 5.61
C MET A 1 5.58 10.11 5.93
N LYS A 2 4.51 10.84 5.65
CA LYS A 2 3.15 10.40 5.95
C LYS A 2 2.45 10.05 4.66
N ILE A 3 1.82 8.88 4.64
CA ILE A 3 1.12 8.39 3.46
C ILE A 3 -0.20 7.76 3.93
N LYS A 4 -1.25 7.96 3.16
CA LYS A 4 -2.55 7.39 3.51
C LYS A 4 -2.72 6.00 2.93
N VAL A 5 -3.25 5.09 3.74
CA VAL A 5 -3.65 3.76 3.30
C VAL A 5 -5.07 3.54 3.79
N ASN A 6 -6.01 3.33 2.88
CA ASN A 6 -7.43 3.14 3.23
C ASN A 6 -7.92 4.25 4.16
N ASP A 7 -7.58 5.51 3.81
CA ASP A 7 -7.95 6.71 4.56
C ASP A 7 -7.27 6.86 5.93
N GLU A 8 -6.33 5.98 6.28
CA GLU A 8 -5.56 6.11 7.51
C GLU A 8 -4.18 6.64 7.20
N VAL A 9 -3.70 7.59 8.01
CA VAL A 9 -2.36 8.15 7.86
C VAL A 9 -1.35 7.19 8.48
N VAL A 10 -0.37 6.79 7.70
CA VAL A 10 0.70 5.91 8.15
C VAL A 10 2.02 6.67 8.06
N GLU A 11 2.77 6.69 9.16
CA GLU A 11 4.10 7.27 9.19
C GLU A 11 5.11 6.22 8.76
N ILE A 12 5.93 6.53 7.75
CA ILE A 12 6.89 5.58 7.22
C ILE A 12 8.22 6.29 6.96
N PHE A 13 9.32 5.55 6.99
CA PHE A 13 10.65 6.13 6.82
C PHE A 13 10.91 6.53 5.37
N GLN A 14 11.79 7.52 5.19
CA GLN A 14 12.20 7.96 3.86
C GLN A 14 12.93 6.81 3.16
N GLY A 15 12.62 6.62 1.88
CA GLY A 15 13.22 5.54 1.11
C GLY A 15 12.46 4.23 1.20
N ALA A 16 11.35 4.19 1.92
CA ALA A 16 10.53 2.99 2.02
C ALA A 16 9.88 2.66 0.69
N GLN A 17 9.57 1.39 0.51
CA GLN A 17 8.82 0.91 -0.64
C GLN A 17 7.36 0.68 -0.23
N VAL A 18 6.51 0.48 -1.24
CA VAL A 18 5.08 0.24 -1.01
C VAL A 18 4.88 -0.94 -0.07
N LYS A 19 5.64 -2.03 -0.23
CA LYS A 19 5.52 -3.20 0.64
C LYS A 19 5.78 -2.86 2.11
N ASP A 20 6.74 -1.95 2.36
CA ASP A 20 7.04 -1.54 3.73
C ASP A 20 5.86 -0.79 4.33
N LEU A 21 5.24 0.06 3.53
CA LEU A 21 4.06 0.82 3.94
C LEU A 21 2.90 -0.11 4.30
N ILE A 22 2.59 -1.05 3.43
CA ILE A 22 1.47 -1.95 3.65
C ILE A 22 1.72 -2.82 4.88
N ARG A 23 2.94 -3.32 5.05
CA ARG A 23 3.30 -4.12 6.22
C ARG A 23 3.17 -3.31 7.52
N SER A 24 3.57 -2.04 7.47
CA SER A 24 3.45 -1.15 8.61
C SER A 24 1.99 -0.83 8.91
N TYR A 25 1.17 -0.70 7.87
CA TYR A 25 -0.25 -0.47 8.02
C TYR A 25 -0.95 -1.68 8.66
N SER A 26 -0.72 -2.86 8.10
CA SER A 26 -1.31 -4.09 8.60
C SER A 26 -0.56 -5.29 8.02
N ASN A 27 0.09 -6.05 8.89
CA ASN A 27 0.78 -7.25 8.48
C ASN A 27 -0.18 -8.28 7.89
N LYS A 28 -1.40 -8.32 8.43
CA LYS A 28 -2.44 -9.22 7.93
C LYS A 28 -2.82 -8.89 6.48
N GLU A 29 -3.00 -7.59 6.19
CA GLU A 29 -3.32 -7.15 4.84
C GLU A 29 -2.14 -7.37 3.89
N TYR A 30 -0.93 -7.14 4.38
CA TYR A 30 0.26 -7.39 3.59
C TYR A 30 0.34 -8.86 3.14
N LYS A 31 0.03 -9.79 4.04
CA LYS A 31 0.03 -11.20 3.72
C LYS A 31 -1.00 -11.54 2.64
N LYS A 32 -2.16 -10.90 2.70
CA LYS A 32 -3.21 -11.11 1.68
C LYS A 32 -2.78 -10.61 0.31
N VAL A 33 -2.12 -9.46 0.28
CA VAL A 33 -1.56 -8.93 -0.98
C VAL A 33 -0.50 -9.90 -1.51
N LYS A 34 0.35 -10.39 -0.63
CA LYS A 34 1.42 -11.30 -1.01
C LYS A 34 0.87 -12.60 -1.58
N LYS A 35 -0.27 -13.08 -1.07
CA LYS A 35 -0.91 -14.30 -1.55
C LYS A 35 -1.72 -14.08 -2.83
N GLY A 36 -1.87 -12.83 -3.27
CA GLY A 36 -2.66 -12.53 -4.44
C GLY A 36 -4.15 -12.43 -4.18
N GLU A 37 -4.56 -12.36 -2.92
CA GLU A 37 -5.98 -12.22 -2.56
C GLU A 37 -6.44 -10.77 -2.63
N LYS A 38 -5.51 -9.84 -2.46
CA LYS A 38 -5.80 -8.40 -2.54
C LYS A 38 -4.76 -7.71 -3.40
N ILE A 39 -5.11 -6.55 -3.91
CA ILE A 39 -4.19 -5.74 -4.69
C ILE A 39 -4.11 -4.34 -4.07
N ILE A 40 -3.06 -3.63 -4.43
CA ILE A 40 -2.84 -2.26 -3.99
C ILE A 40 -3.12 -1.34 -5.17
N GLN A 41 -3.93 -0.31 -4.94
CA GLN A 41 -4.22 0.70 -5.95
C GLN A 41 -3.83 2.08 -5.43
N ASP A 42 -3.46 2.97 -6.35
CA ASP A 42 -3.21 4.35 -5.98
C ASP A 42 -4.52 5.16 -6.06
N GLN A 43 -4.44 6.48 -5.82
CA GLN A 43 -5.62 7.34 -5.82
C GLN A 43 -6.25 7.49 -7.20
N HIS A 44 -5.56 7.05 -8.24
CA HIS A 44 -6.08 7.10 -9.63
C HIS A 44 -6.62 5.76 -10.08
N GLY A 45 -6.67 4.77 -9.19
CA GLY A 45 -7.18 3.45 -9.51
C GLY A 45 -6.19 2.54 -10.23
N ASN A 46 -4.94 2.95 -10.35
CA ASN A 46 -3.91 2.14 -10.99
C ASN A 46 -3.33 1.15 -9.98
N MET A 47 -3.09 -0.09 -10.46
CA MET A 47 -2.47 -1.10 -9.62
C MET A 47 -1.02 -0.72 -9.34
N VAL A 48 -0.61 -0.88 -8.09
CA VAL A 48 0.74 -0.52 -7.64
C VAL A 48 1.45 -1.79 -7.20
N MET A 49 2.70 -1.93 -7.64
CA MET A 49 3.51 -3.09 -7.28
C MET A 49 4.16 -2.88 -5.91
N PRO A 50 4.33 -3.96 -5.13
CA PRO A 50 4.90 -3.84 -3.78
C PRO A 50 6.31 -3.27 -3.74
N ASN A 51 7.08 -3.40 -4.81
CA ASN A 51 8.45 -2.89 -4.84
C ASN A 51 8.54 -1.46 -5.36
N GLY A 52 7.41 -0.79 -5.57
CA GLY A 52 7.40 0.61 -5.99
C GLY A 52 7.93 1.51 -4.89
N GLU A 53 8.56 2.62 -5.29
CA GLU A 53 9.08 3.59 -4.34
C GLU A 53 7.99 4.56 -3.90
N LEU A 54 8.08 5.00 -2.66
CA LEU A 54 7.17 6.00 -2.11
C LEU A 54 7.78 7.39 -2.28
N ILE A 55 6.95 8.34 -2.72
CA ILE A 55 7.41 9.70 -2.96
C ILE A 55 6.95 10.64 -1.85
N GLY A 56 5.76 10.42 -1.33
CA GLY A 56 5.11 11.28 -0.35
C GLY A 56 3.81 11.84 -0.93
N ASP A 57 2.92 12.26 -0.03
CA ASP A 57 1.61 12.83 -0.41
C ASP A 57 0.80 11.91 -1.32
N GLU A 58 1.03 10.62 -1.20
CA GLU A 58 0.30 9.61 -1.96
C GLU A 58 -0.79 9.02 -1.11
N GLU A 59 -1.76 8.39 -1.79
CA GLU A 59 -2.82 7.67 -1.11
C GLU A 59 -2.98 6.32 -1.80
N PHE A 60 -3.01 5.26 -0.99
CA PHE A 60 -3.15 3.91 -1.50
C PHE A 60 -4.38 3.24 -0.91
N PHE A 61 -4.90 2.27 -1.65
CA PHE A 61 -6.05 1.50 -1.23
C PHE A 61 -5.74 0.02 -1.41
N ILE A 62 -6.04 -0.75 -0.38
CA ILE A 62 -5.93 -2.21 -0.46
C ILE A 62 -7.34 -2.72 -0.72
N VAL A 63 -7.53 -3.34 -1.87
CA VAL A 63 -8.84 -3.79 -2.30
C VAL A 63 -8.79 -5.27 -2.64
N ASP A 64 -9.94 -5.92 -2.59
CA ASP A 64 -10.01 -7.33 -2.95
C ASP A 64 -9.72 -7.48 -4.44
N LYS A 65 -8.99 -8.53 -4.76
CA LYS A 65 -8.73 -8.85 -6.15
C LYS A 65 -10.04 -9.21 -6.81
N ASP A 66 -10.37 -8.50 -7.87
CA ASP A 66 -11.61 -8.74 -8.57
C ASP A 66 -11.51 -9.99 -9.41
N ASN A 67 -12.58 -10.76 -9.40
CA ASN A 67 -12.61 -12.02 -10.15
C ASN A 67 -13.12 -11.81 -11.56
#